data_c5ed04170fc1c6f067eec74613c49cc9
#
_entry.id   c5ed04170fc1c6f067eec74613c49cc9
#
_cell.length_a   1.000
_cell.length_b   1.000
_cell.length_c   1.000
_cell.angle_alpha   90.00
_cell.angle_beta   90.00
_cell.angle_gamma   90.00
#
_symmetry.space_group_name_H-M   'P 1'
#
loop_
_entity.id
_entity.type
_entity.pdbx_description
1 polymer ?
#
loop_
_entity_poly.entity_id
_entity_poly.type
_entity_poly.pdbx_seq_one_letter_code
_entity_poly.pdbx_strand_id
1 'polypeptide(L)'
;MTEPHPAIIGVGLVGGFGLGKQAAIEALRTGGRPNGTVPVMSSSGQRQLPAYQVDTSPVSRFVAPAALRRMNRFAKIAVLGASLALEDAGWSIPLKRDDIGLVIASGYGASKSTFDFLDSMIDGEGQFPSPTLFSNSVHSSAASHLSIVLELGGPCLTVSQFEMSTISALLTACQWLQQDHVKAVLFGAVDEVCPVLGYCYDRFFGTDAYGPMEPFAWDRQTAVMGEGAAFLLLTRGTDNSNAYGHIDRLAWTQNQDVTVPGDSLLVLGADGHTCCAANYRRLSETAATQTAYTPVYGSLPGGQAFDVAIAAIAAEQDSGCSRICSVKCDANGNCGVIECTFDQGRRGHA
;
A
#
# COMPACT_ATOMS: atom_id res chain seq x y z
N MET A 1 -11.09 5.22 -31.20
CA MET A 1 -10.43 4.04 -30.58
C MET A 1 -10.26 4.39 -29.13
N THR A 2 -10.91 3.67 -28.21
CA THR A 2 -10.70 3.81 -26.78
C THR A 2 -9.25 3.44 -26.48
N GLU A 3 -8.53 4.29 -25.75
CA GLU A 3 -7.17 3.97 -25.29
C GLU A 3 -7.21 2.70 -24.44
N PRO A 4 -6.24 1.78 -24.61
CA PRO A 4 -6.21 0.55 -23.83
C PRO A 4 -6.00 0.85 -22.34
N HIS A 5 -6.87 0.29 -21.50
CA HIS A 5 -6.75 0.40 -20.05
C HIS A 5 -5.50 -0.32 -19.54
N PRO A 6 -4.77 0.21 -18.56
CA PRO A 6 -3.62 -0.46 -17.98
C PRO A 6 -4.00 -1.82 -17.39
N ALA A 7 -3.23 -2.85 -17.73
CA ALA A 7 -3.41 -4.22 -17.26
C ALA A 7 -2.56 -4.48 -16.02
N ILE A 8 -3.09 -5.19 -15.03
CA ILE A 8 -2.38 -5.68 -13.84
C ILE A 8 -1.89 -7.09 -14.14
N ILE A 9 -0.57 -7.26 -14.28
CA ILE A 9 0.03 -8.54 -14.65
C ILE A 9 0.77 -9.24 -13.49
N GLY A 10 1.03 -8.54 -12.39
CA GLY A 10 1.67 -9.09 -11.21
C GLY A 10 1.21 -8.35 -9.95
N VAL A 11 1.06 -9.09 -8.85
CA VAL A 11 0.62 -8.62 -7.55
C VAL A 11 1.59 -9.07 -6.47
N GLY A 12 2.07 -8.14 -5.65
CA GLY A 12 2.93 -8.43 -4.51
C GLY A 12 2.37 -7.79 -3.23
N LEU A 13 2.16 -8.59 -2.21
CA LEU A 13 1.56 -8.20 -0.94
C LEU A 13 2.46 -8.59 0.23
N VAL A 14 2.67 -7.65 1.14
CA VAL A 14 3.43 -7.83 2.38
C VAL A 14 2.75 -7.05 3.50
N GLY A 15 2.43 -7.70 4.59
CA GLY A 15 1.73 -7.04 5.71
C GLY A 15 1.84 -7.85 6.99
N GLY A 16 1.09 -7.45 8.02
CA GLY A 16 0.97 -8.22 9.27
C GLY A 16 0.42 -9.64 9.07
N PHE A 17 -0.21 -9.91 7.95
CA PHE A 17 -0.67 -11.24 7.53
C PHE A 17 0.45 -12.14 7.01
N GLY A 18 1.64 -11.61 6.75
CA GLY A 18 2.77 -12.33 6.15
C GLY A 18 3.11 -11.85 4.74
N LEU A 19 3.53 -12.78 3.87
CA LEU A 19 4.10 -12.51 2.56
C LEU A 19 3.31 -13.21 1.45
N GLY A 20 3.00 -12.46 0.40
CA GLY A 20 2.43 -12.96 -0.84
C GLY A 20 0.93 -13.28 -0.78
N LYS A 21 0.41 -13.76 -1.91
CA LYS A 21 -1.01 -13.98 -2.16
C LYS A 21 -1.65 -14.96 -1.20
N GLN A 22 -1.01 -16.10 -0.94
CA GLN A 22 -1.57 -17.16 -0.10
C GLN A 22 -1.79 -16.70 1.34
N ALA A 23 -0.83 -15.95 1.91
CA ALA A 23 -0.97 -15.39 3.25
C ALA A 23 -2.11 -14.36 3.32
N ALA A 24 -2.28 -13.52 2.28
CA ALA A 24 -3.37 -12.56 2.21
C ALA A 24 -4.74 -13.25 2.08
N ILE A 25 -4.86 -14.28 1.25
CA ILE A 25 -6.09 -15.10 1.11
C ILE A 25 -6.46 -15.76 2.43
N GLU A 26 -5.49 -16.36 3.12
CA GLU A 26 -5.75 -16.99 4.42
C GLU A 26 -6.19 -15.97 5.48
N ALA A 27 -5.58 -14.77 5.49
CA ALA A 27 -6.01 -13.69 6.38
C ALA A 27 -7.43 -13.18 6.05
N LEU A 28 -7.83 -13.16 4.78
CA LEU A 28 -9.20 -12.86 4.39
C LEU A 28 -10.21 -13.89 4.93
N ARG A 29 -9.83 -15.16 4.90
CA ARG A 29 -10.71 -16.28 5.36
C ARG A 29 -10.82 -16.39 6.87
N THR A 30 -9.74 -16.10 7.58
CA THR A 30 -9.67 -16.26 9.05
C THR A 30 -9.94 -14.95 9.82
N GLY A 31 -10.00 -13.83 9.12
CA GLY A 31 -10.01 -12.48 9.71
C GLY A 31 -8.59 -12.07 10.13
N GLY A 32 -8.14 -10.92 9.64
CA GLY A 32 -6.84 -10.37 10.01
C GLY A 32 -6.82 -9.91 11.47
N ARG A 33 -5.65 -10.02 12.11
CA ARG A 33 -5.42 -9.56 13.48
C ARG A 33 -4.05 -8.91 13.61
N PRO A 34 -3.89 -7.91 14.52
CA PRO A 34 -2.57 -7.40 14.88
C PRO A 34 -1.65 -8.55 15.30
N ASN A 35 -0.43 -8.57 14.80
CA ASN A 35 0.56 -9.61 15.06
C ASN A 35 1.77 -9.10 15.85
N GLY A 36 1.76 -7.82 16.25
CA GLY A 36 2.81 -7.17 17.01
C GLY A 36 2.31 -5.98 17.80
N THR A 37 3.25 -5.27 18.41
CA THR A 37 2.98 -4.05 19.19
C THR A 37 4.04 -2.98 18.92
N VAL A 38 3.65 -1.72 19.13
CA VAL A 38 4.56 -0.56 19.07
C VAL A 38 4.64 0.08 20.44
N PRO A 39 5.86 0.27 20.99
CA PRO A 39 6.04 0.98 22.25
C PRO A 39 5.76 2.48 22.05
N VAL A 40 4.99 3.06 22.96
CA VAL A 40 4.72 4.49 23.01
C VAL A 40 4.94 5.03 24.40
N MET A 41 5.46 6.25 24.51
CA MET A 41 5.57 6.97 25.77
C MET A 41 4.33 7.85 25.93
N SER A 42 3.53 7.57 26.95
CA SER A 42 2.39 8.38 27.34
C SER A 42 2.68 9.12 28.66
N SER A 43 1.80 10.03 29.05
CA SER A 43 1.86 10.71 30.35
C SER A 43 1.78 9.74 31.54
N SER A 44 1.20 8.54 31.35
CA SER A 44 1.07 7.48 32.35
C SER A 44 2.19 6.45 32.31
N GLY A 45 3.22 6.63 31.48
CA GLY A 45 4.34 5.71 31.31
C GLY A 45 4.36 5.03 29.95
N GLN A 46 5.22 4.03 29.80
CA GLN A 46 5.35 3.26 28.55
C GLN A 46 4.12 2.33 28.37
N ARG A 47 3.52 2.41 27.18
CA ARG A 47 2.42 1.52 26.76
C ARG A 47 2.83 0.76 25.49
N GLN A 48 2.15 -0.35 25.22
CA GLN A 48 2.28 -1.11 23.98
C GLN A 48 0.97 -1.02 23.20
N LEU A 49 1.01 -0.46 22.01
CA LEU A 49 -0.15 -0.40 21.12
C LEU A 49 -0.14 -1.56 20.14
N PRO A 50 -1.28 -2.20 19.86
CA PRO A 50 -1.35 -3.24 18.84
C PRO A 50 -1.00 -2.67 17.46
N ALA A 51 -0.33 -3.47 16.64
CA ALA A 51 0.04 -3.10 15.28
C ALA A 51 0.12 -4.33 14.36
N TYR A 52 -0.15 -4.10 13.08
CA TYR A 52 0.16 -5.05 12.02
C TYR A 52 1.59 -4.81 11.54
N GLN A 53 2.47 -5.78 11.79
CA GLN A 53 3.90 -5.64 11.53
C GLN A 53 4.41 -6.66 10.51
N VAL A 54 5.34 -6.23 9.66
CA VAL A 54 5.98 -7.06 8.63
C VAL A 54 7.21 -7.75 9.20
N ASP A 55 7.33 -9.07 8.95
CA ASP A 55 8.64 -9.72 9.07
C ASP A 55 9.47 -9.39 7.82
N THR A 56 10.53 -8.60 8.01
CA THR A 56 11.43 -8.19 6.92
C THR A 56 12.60 -9.15 6.70
N SER A 57 12.73 -10.23 7.49
CA SER A 57 13.86 -11.17 7.39
C SER A 57 13.97 -11.84 6.01
N PRO A 58 12.86 -12.17 5.30
CA PRO A 58 12.92 -12.81 3.98
C PRO A 58 13.49 -11.93 2.86
N VAL A 59 13.72 -10.63 3.09
CA VAL A 59 14.35 -9.73 2.10
C VAL A 59 15.75 -10.22 1.68
N SER A 60 16.40 -11.02 2.53
CA SER A 60 17.70 -11.66 2.23
C SER A 60 17.67 -12.61 1.03
N ARG A 61 16.47 -13.03 0.58
CA ARG A 61 16.30 -13.82 -0.67
C ARG A 61 16.62 -12.97 -1.92
N PHE A 62 16.40 -11.67 -1.84
CA PHE A 62 16.44 -10.76 -2.99
C PHE A 62 17.64 -9.80 -2.96
N VAL A 63 18.26 -9.62 -1.81
CA VAL A 63 19.27 -8.56 -1.59
C VAL A 63 20.52 -9.13 -0.96
N ALA A 64 21.67 -8.80 -1.52
CA ALA A 64 22.96 -9.20 -0.96
C ALA A 64 23.20 -8.59 0.45
N PRO A 65 23.89 -9.31 1.36
CA PRO A 65 24.11 -8.87 2.74
C PRO A 65 24.73 -7.48 2.88
N ALA A 66 25.61 -7.10 1.95
CA ALA A 66 26.27 -5.79 1.95
C ALA A 66 25.28 -4.63 1.71
N ALA A 67 24.29 -4.82 0.83
CA ALA A 67 23.25 -3.84 0.56
C ALA A 67 22.22 -3.79 1.70
N LEU A 68 21.87 -4.93 2.30
CA LEU A 68 20.93 -5.01 3.42
C LEU A 68 21.32 -4.17 4.63
N ARG A 69 22.62 -4.04 4.89
CA ARG A 69 23.15 -3.22 6.02
C ARG A 69 22.87 -1.73 5.85
N ARG A 70 22.64 -1.27 4.63
CA ARG A 70 22.37 0.14 4.31
C ARG A 70 20.90 0.46 4.17
N MET A 71 20.03 -0.57 4.12
CA MET A 71 18.59 -0.42 3.96
C MET A 71 17.91 -0.19 5.31
N ASN A 72 17.05 0.83 5.36
CA ASN A 72 16.09 1.00 6.44
C ASN A 72 14.93 0.00 6.32
N ARG A 73 14.07 -0.05 7.34
CA ARG A 73 12.89 -0.93 7.37
C ARG A 73 11.94 -0.64 6.22
N PHE A 74 11.65 0.65 5.96
CA PHE A 74 10.78 1.11 4.89
C PHE A 74 11.21 0.56 3.52
N ALA A 75 12.49 0.66 3.18
CA ALA A 75 13.03 0.11 1.94
C ALA A 75 12.97 -1.43 1.89
N LYS A 76 13.19 -2.12 3.01
CA LYS A 76 13.08 -3.59 3.07
C LYS A 76 11.66 -4.08 2.79
N ILE A 77 10.65 -3.40 3.35
CA ILE A 77 9.23 -3.69 3.10
C ILE A 77 8.90 -3.48 1.61
N ALA A 78 9.38 -2.36 1.03
CA ALA A 78 9.18 -2.08 -0.39
C ALA A 78 9.83 -3.15 -1.30
N VAL A 79 11.06 -3.55 -1.01
CA VAL A 79 11.77 -4.58 -1.79
C VAL A 79 11.03 -5.92 -1.74
N LEU A 80 10.52 -6.33 -0.58
CA LEU A 80 9.71 -7.55 -0.46
C LEU A 80 8.47 -7.48 -1.35
N GLY A 81 7.67 -6.42 -1.25
CA GLY A 81 6.45 -6.27 -2.04
C GLY A 81 6.72 -6.23 -3.55
N ALA A 82 7.72 -5.46 -3.96
CA ALA A 82 8.12 -5.34 -5.37
C ALA A 82 8.62 -6.67 -5.94
N SER A 83 9.47 -7.37 -5.21
CA SER A 83 10.00 -8.67 -5.64
C SER A 83 8.90 -9.71 -5.81
N LEU A 84 7.94 -9.75 -4.89
CA LEU A 84 6.79 -10.66 -4.99
C LEU A 84 5.89 -10.34 -6.19
N ALA A 85 5.69 -9.06 -6.53
CA ALA A 85 4.93 -8.68 -7.73
C ALA A 85 5.62 -9.12 -9.03
N LEU A 86 6.95 -9.02 -9.07
CA LEU A 86 7.74 -9.47 -10.21
C LEU A 86 7.76 -10.99 -10.33
N GLU A 87 7.96 -11.72 -9.22
CA GLU A 87 7.86 -13.19 -9.18
C GLU A 87 6.48 -13.67 -9.66
N ASP A 88 5.41 -13.02 -9.21
CA ASP A 88 4.03 -13.34 -9.61
C ASP A 88 3.76 -13.11 -11.10
N ALA A 89 4.40 -12.11 -11.69
CA ALA A 89 4.37 -11.86 -13.14
C ALA A 89 5.32 -12.78 -13.94
N GLY A 90 6.10 -13.63 -13.27
CA GLY A 90 7.10 -14.48 -13.91
C GLY A 90 8.36 -13.73 -14.40
N TRP A 91 8.63 -12.54 -13.84
CA TRP A 91 9.79 -11.73 -14.20
C TRP A 91 10.98 -12.02 -13.30
N SER A 92 12.16 -12.21 -13.92
CA SER A 92 13.41 -12.48 -13.17
C SER A 92 13.99 -11.20 -12.57
N ILE A 93 14.58 -11.32 -11.37
CA ILE A 93 15.26 -10.24 -10.65
C ILE A 93 16.78 -10.49 -10.68
N PRO A 94 17.63 -9.50 -10.98
CA PRO A 94 17.33 -8.10 -11.33
C PRO A 94 16.79 -7.95 -12.76
N LEU A 95 16.02 -6.87 -12.98
CA LEU A 95 15.36 -6.62 -14.27
C LEU A 95 16.32 -6.12 -15.36
N LYS A 96 17.30 -5.29 -15.00
CA LYS A 96 18.30 -4.68 -15.91
C LYS A 96 17.65 -3.98 -17.11
N ARG A 97 16.66 -3.10 -16.84
CA ARG A 97 15.83 -2.47 -17.86
C ARG A 97 15.67 -0.98 -17.63
N ASP A 98 15.67 -0.21 -18.74
CA ASP A 98 15.51 1.24 -18.76
C ASP A 98 14.09 1.68 -19.19
N ASP A 99 13.28 0.73 -19.66
CA ASP A 99 11.92 0.95 -20.17
C ASP A 99 10.82 0.59 -19.14
N ILE A 100 11.21 0.44 -17.85
CA ILE A 100 10.29 0.22 -16.74
C ILE A 100 10.30 1.44 -15.82
N GLY A 101 9.13 2.01 -15.59
CA GLY A 101 8.92 3.06 -14.59
C GLY A 101 8.74 2.47 -13.18
N LEU A 102 9.21 3.21 -12.18
CA LEU A 102 8.98 2.90 -10.76
C LEU A 102 8.22 4.04 -10.11
N VAL A 103 7.02 3.78 -9.60
CA VAL A 103 6.19 4.77 -8.92
C VAL A 103 5.81 4.26 -7.53
N ILE A 104 6.23 4.98 -6.49
CA ILE A 104 5.98 4.64 -5.09
C ILE A 104 5.02 5.64 -4.47
N ALA A 105 3.96 5.15 -3.84
CA ALA A 105 3.07 5.89 -2.98
C ALA A 105 3.44 5.65 -1.51
N SER A 106 3.43 6.69 -0.68
CA SER A 106 3.59 6.55 0.76
C SER A 106 2.96 7.72 1.48
N GLY A 107 2.24 7.48 2.56
CA GLY A 107 1.71 8.58 3.38
C GLY A 107 2.70 9.02 4.45
N TYR A 108 3.38 8.07 5.07
CA TYR A 108 4.30 8.33 6.19
C TYR A 108 5.77 8.36 5.80
N GLY A 109 6.12 7.72 4.67
CA GLY A 109 7.51 7.60 4.23
C GLY A 109 8.39 6.85 5.22
N ALA A 110 9.68 7.19 5.21
CA ALA A 110 10.69 6.62 6.10
C ALA A 110 10.69 7.30 7.48
N SER A 111 9.53 7.34 8.16
CA SER A 111 9.34 8.09 9.40
C SER A 111 10.34 7.71 10.49
N LYS A 112 10.59 6.39 10.70
CA LYS A 112 11.57 5.96 11.69
C LYS A 112 12.96 6.53 11.40
N SER A 113 13.42 6.43 10.16
CA SER A 113 14.75 6.95 9.76
C SER A 113 14.83 8.48 9.91
N THR A 114 13.74 9.18 9.66
CA THR A 114 13.64 10.63 9.83
C THR A 114 13.84 11.02 11.30
N PHE A 115 13.15 10.34 12.21
CA PHE A 115 13.30 10.61 13.65
C PHE A 115 14.66 10.15 14.18
N ASP A 116 15.19 8.98 13.77
CA ASP A 116 16.52 8.54 14.14
C ASP A 116 17.59 9.55 13.67
N PHE A 117 17.41 10.17 12.50
CA PHE A 117 18.30 11.22 12.02
C PHE A 117 18.21 12.49 12.88
N LEU A 118 16.99 12.95 13.21
CA LEU A 118 16.79 14.11 14.08
C LEU A 118 17.36 13.88 15.48
N ASP A 119 17.15 12.70 16.06
CA ASP A 119 17.74 12.32 17.36
C ASP A 119 19.27 12.37 17.28
N SER A 120 19.89 11.86 16.22
CA SER A 120 21.35 11.91 16.04
C SER A 120 21.89 13.35 15.96
N MET A 121 21.09 14.30 15.47
CA MET A 121 21.46 15.72 15.45
C MET A 121 21.33 16.35 16.84
N ILE A 122 20.28 16.03 17.58
CA ILE A 122 20.01 16.55 18.91
C ILE A 122 21.07 16.05 19.89
N ASP A 123 21.30 14.74 19.92
CA ASP A 123 22.28 14.10 20.83
C ASP A 123 23.71 14.52 20.51
N GLY A 124 24.01 14.79 19.25
CA GLY A 124 25.32 15.28 18.79
C GLY A 124 25.50 16.79 18.87
N GLU A 125 24.55 17.53 19.48
CA GLU A 125 24.58 19.00 19.56
C GLU A 125 24.78 19.68 18.18
N GLY A 126 24.23 19.08 17.12
CA GLY A 126 24.39 19.52 15.73
C GLY A 126 25.72 19.15 15.08
N GLN A 127 26.59 18.43 15.79
CA GLN A 127 27.88 17.97 15.28
C GLN A 127 27.74 16.52 14.76
N PHE A 128 28.37 16.25 13.61
CA PHE A 128 28.50 14.91 13.03
C PHE A 128 27.17 14.15 12.80
N PRO A 129 26.15 14.75 12.11
CA PRO A 129 24.94 14.03 11.77
C PRO A 129 25.27 12.83 10.86
N SER A 130 24.54 11.72 11.04
CA SER A 130 24.78 10.48 10.27
C SER A 130 24.37 10.65 8.79
N PRO A 131 25.31 10.57 7.81
CA PRO A 131 24.95 10.65 6.39
C PRO A 131 24.04 9.50 5.93
N THR A 132 24.20 8.33 6.54
CA THR A 132 23.37 7.14 6.23
C THR A 132 21.94 7.33 6.72
N LEU A 133 21.72 7.88 7.92
CA LEU A 133 20.38 8.19 8.40
C LEU A 133 19.74 9.29 7.55
N PHE A 134 20.50 10.33 7.20
CA PHE A 134 20.01 11.38 6.30
C PHE A 134 19.56 10.82 4.95
N SER A 135 20.39 10.02 4.28
CA SER A 135 20.04 9.44 2.97
C SER A 135 18.81 8.51 3.02
N ASN A 136 18.55 7.90 4.18
CA ASN A 136 17.41 7.02 4.41
C ASN A 136 16.17 7.75 4.96
N SER A 137 16.26 9.02 5.36
CA SER A 137 15.14 9.76 5.95
C SER A 137 14.15 10.33 4.93
N VAL A 138 14.53 10.38 3.65
CA VAL A 138 13.68 10.94 2.60
C VAL A 138 12.63 9.93 2.13
N HIS A 139 11.46 10.41 1.75
CA HIS A 139 10.36 9.56 1.26
C HIS A 139 10.75 8.71 0.03
N SER A 140 11.67 9.21 -0.81
CA SER A 140 12.19 8.49 -1.97
C SER A 140 13.20 7.39 -1.66
N SER A 141 13.56 7.15 -0.39
CA SER A 141 14.56 6.15 -0.04
C SER A 141 14.18 4.74 -0.50
N ALA A 142 12.90 4.35 -0.38
CA ALA A 142 12.41 3.06 -0.88
C ALA A 142 12.59 2.92 -2.40
N ALA A 143 12.20 3.95 -3.16
CA ALA A 143 12.35 3.97 -4.61
C ALA A 143 13.82 3.90 -5.04
N SER A 144 14.71 4.63 -4.34
CA SER A 144 16.16 4.61 -4.59
C SER A 144 16.76 3.22 -4.34
N HIS A 145 16.41 2.57 -3.23
CA HIS A 145 16.89 1.21 -2.96
C HIS A 145 16.34 0.19 -3.96
N LEU A 146 15.05 0.31 -4.35
CA LEU A 146 14.44 -0.55 -5.36
C LEU A 146 15.12 -0.41 -6.72
N SER A 147 15.35 0.82 -7.22
CA SER A 147 16.00 1.02 -8.51
C SER A 147 17.38 0.40 -8.56
N ILE A 148 18.14 0.46 -7.45
CA ILE A 148 19.46 -0.17 -7.34
C ILE A 148 19.35 -1.70 -7.32
N VAL A 149 18.46 -2.27 -6.49
CA VAL A 149 18.30 -3.74 -6.35
C VAL A 149 17.80 -4.38 -7.65
N LEU A 150 16.87 -3.72 -8.31
CA LEU A 150 16.26 -4.21 -9.55
C LEU A 150 17.03 -3.81 -10.80
N GLU A 151 18.10 -3.00 -10.67
CA GLU A 151 18.89 -2.45 -11.77
C GLU A 151 17.97 -1.75 -12.81
N LEU A 152 17.13 -0.82 -12.32
CA LEU A 152 16.22 -0.02 -13.15
C LEU A 152 16.88 1.30 -13.53
N GLY A 153 16.90 1.61 -14.83
CA GLY A 153 17.35 2.90 -15.37
C GLY A 153 16.21 3.80 -15.84
N GLY A 154 14.97 3.34 -15.78
CA GLY A 154 13.78 4.11 -16.17
C GLY A 154 13.39 5.19 -15.16
N PRO A 155 12.32 5.97 -15.47
CA PRO A 155 11.85 7.04 -14.60
C PRO A 155 11.39 6.51 -13.24
N CYS A 156 11.72 7.26 -12.17
CA CYS A 156 11.43 6.89 -10.80
C CYS A 156 10.78 8.07 -10.08
N LEU A 157 9.63 7.83 -9.42
CA LEU A 157 8.88 8.85 -8.69
C LEU A 157 8.38 8.31 -7.36
N THR A 158 8.40 9.16 -6.33
CA THR A 158 7.70 8.92 -5.06
C THR A 158 6.66 10.01 -4.84
N VAL A 159 5.43 9.62 -4.54
CA VAL A 159 4.30 10.50 -4.23
C VAL A 159 3.94 10.35 -2.77
N SER A 160 3.85 11.48 -2.04
CA SER A 160 3.45 11.50 -0.64
C SER A 160 2.36 12.54 -0.41
N GLN A 161 1.14 12.06 -0.18
CA GLN A 161 -0.08 12.86 0.02
C GLN A 161 -1.05 12.15 0.98
N PHE A 162 -0.53 11.50 2.03
CA PHE A 162 -1.31 10.69 2.98
C PHE A 162 -2.26 9.71 2.25
N GLU A 163 -3.56 9.74 2.56
CA GLU A 163 -4.58 8.86 1.98
C GLU A 163 -4.69 8.99 0.45
N MET A 164 -4.32 10.16 -0.11
CA MET A 164 -4.39 10.39 -1.56
C MET A 164 -3.12 9.97 -2.31
N SER A 165 -2.12 9.44 -1.61
CA SER A 165 -0.84 9.01 -2.24
C SER A 165 -1.05 7.95 -3.31
N THR A 166 -1.89 6.95 -3.05
CA THR A 166 -2.14 5.82 -3.98
C THR A 166 -2.77 6.30 -5.27
N ILE A 167 -3.86 7.06 -5.20
CA ILE A 167 -4.56 7.54 -6.41
C ILE A 167 -3.66 8.46 -7.25
N SER A 168 -2.92 9.37 -6.62
CA SER A 168 -2.02 10.29 -7.33
C SER A 168 -0.85 9.56 -8.00
N ALA A 169 -0.29 8.55 -7.34
CA ALA A 169 0.77 7.72 -7.90
C ALA A 169 0.27 6.85 -9.07
N LEU A 170 -0.92 6.24 -8.94
CA LEU A 170 -1.53 5.46 -10.02
C LEU A 170 -1.88 6.31 -11.23
N LEU A 171 -2.40 7.53 -11.05
CA LEU A 171 -2.63 8.48 -12.15
C LEU A 171 -1.34 8.72 -12.94
N THR A 172 -0.22 8.93 -12.25
CA THR A 172 1.09 9.10 -12.89
C THR A 172 1.55 7.83 -13.61
N ALA A 173 1.43 6.66 -12.96
CA ALA A 173 1.80 5.37 -13.54
C ALA A 173 1.04 5.09 -14.85
N CYS A 174 -0.28 5.30 -14.83
CA CYS A 174 -1.13 5.11 -16.01
C CYS A 174 -0.81 6.12 -17.12
N GLN A 175 -0.53 7.38 -16.76
CA GLN A 175 -0.12 8.40 -17.72
C GLN A 175 1.19 8.03 -18.43
N TRP A 176 2.19 7.53 -17.71
CA TRP A 176 3.45 7.09 -18.32
C TRP A 176 3.26 5.94 -19.31
N LEU A 177 2.36 4.99 -19.00
CA LEU A 177 2.01 3.91 -19.92
C LEU A 177 1.26 4.42 -21.15
N GLN A 178 0.27 5.31 -20.98
CA GLN A 178 -0.51 5.87 -22.09
C GLN A 178 0.35 6.70 -23.05
N GLN A 179 1.29 7.49 -22.53
CA GLN A 179 2.20 8.33 -23.31
C GLN A 179 3.39 7.55 -23.93
N ASP A 180 3.45 6.23 -23.76
CA ASP A 180 4.56 5.38 -24.23
C ASP A 180 5.93 5.76 -23.67
N HIS A 181 5.95 6.41 -22.51
CA HIS A 181 7.21 6.75 -21.84
C HIS A 181 7.96 5.49 -21.37
N VAL A 182 7.20 4.46 -20.99
CA VAL A 182 7.70 3.18 -20.51
C VAL A 182 6.83 2.02 -21.03
N LYS A 183 7.38 0.80 -21.02
CA LYS A 183 6.64 -0.41 -21.41
C LYS A 183 5.88 -1.05 -20.26
N ALA A 184 6.37 -0.84 -19.05
CA ALA A 184 5.72 -1.28 -17.83
C ALA A 184 5.95 -0.27 -16.70
N VAL A 185 5.12 -0.30 -15.68
CA VAL A 185 5.32 0.43 -14.44
C VAL A 185 5.21 -0.53 -13.26
N LEU A 186 6.25 -0.58 -12.45
CA LEU A 186 6.19 -1.17 -11.12
C LEU A 186 5.65 -0.09 -10.17
N PHE A 187 4.34 -0.16 -9.91
CA PHE A 187 3.67 0.70 -8.96
C PHE A 187 3.61 0.03 -7.60
N GLY A 188 3.84 0.77 -6.51
CA GLY A 188 3.67 0.24 -5.16
C GLY A 188 3.29 1.30 -4.16
N ALA A 189 2.49 0.91 -3.15
CA ALA A 189 2.27 1.68 -1.95
C ALA A 189 2.99 1.01 -0.79
N VAL A 190 3.71 1.80 0.02
CA VAL A 190 4.47 1.31 1.16
C VAL A 190 4.44 2.30 2.31
N ASP A 191 4.16 1.80 3.51
CA ASP A 191 4.26 2.57 4.75
C ASP A 191 4.88 1.70 5.85
N GLU A 192 5.61 2.32 6.79
CA GLU A 192 6.18 1.67 7.97
C GLU A 192 5.55 2.19 9.26
N VAL A 193 5.50 1.36 10.28
CA VAL A 193 5.08 1.73 11.63
C VAL A 193 6.31 2.01 12.49
N CYS A 194 6.26 3.08 13.29
CA CYS A 194 7.31 3.45 14.22
C CYS A 194 6.73 4.03 15.53
N PRO A 195 7.54 4.15 16.61
CA PRO A 195 7.07 4.67 17.89
C PRO A 195 6.43 6.06 17.83
N VAL A 196 6.88 6.91 16.92
CA VAL A 196 6.31 8.27 16.75
C VAL A 196 4.89 8.20 16.18
N LEU A 197 4.63 7.33 15.19
CA LEU A 197 3.28 7.09 14.70
C LEU A 197 2.40 6.49 15.81
N GLY A 198 2.95 5.57 16.61
CA GLY A 198 2.28 5.06 17.79
C GLY A 198 1.88 6.17 18.78
N TYR A 199 2.79 7.10 19.04
CA TYR A 199 2.49 8.28 19.86
C TYR A 199 1.36 9.13 19.26
N CYS A 200 1.36 9.36 17.94
CA CYS A 200 0.28 10.08 17.27
C CYS A 200 -1.06 9.36 17.42
N TYR A 201 -1.09 8.05 17.25
CA TYR A 201 -2.29 7.24 17.46
C TYR A 201 -2.81 7.34 18.89
N ASP A 202 -1.94 7.19 19.90
CA ASP A 202 -2.30 7.33 21.32
C ASP A 202 -2.83 8.74 21.64
N ARG A 203 -2.18 9.78 21.10
CA ARG A 203 -2.46 11.17 21.44
C ARG A 203 -3.70 11.74 20.76
N PHE A 204 -3.91 11.41 19.48
CA PHE A 204 -4.91 12.07 18.64
C PHE A 204 -6.16 11.23 18.38
N PHE A 205 -6.03 9.91 18.43
CA PHE A 205 -7.15 9.03 18.11
C PHE A 205 -7.74 8.31 19.32
N GLY A 206 -7.04 8.30 20.45
CA GLY A 206 -7.46 7.59 21.65
C GLY A 206 -7.47 6.08 21.43
N THR A 207 -6.68 5.34 22.18
CA THR A 207 -6.51 3.91 21.96
C THR A 207 -7.23 3.06 22.98
N ASP A 208 -8.49 3.33 23.22
CA ASP A 208 -9.32 2.43 24.05
C ASP A 208 -9.70 1.13 23.30
N ALA A 209 -9.41 1.08 21.99
CA ALA A 209 -9.75 -0.04 21.13
C ALA A 209 -8.59 -1.06 21.05
N TYR A 210 -8.47 -1.94 22.03
CA TYR A 210 -7.62 -3.14 21.97
C TYR A 210 -8.32 -4.34 21.28
N GLY A 211 -9.45 -4.10 20.64
CA GLY A 211 -10.24 -5.10 19.93
C GLY A 211 -9.84 -5.28 18.47
N PRO A 212 -10.53 -6.16 17.76
CA PRO A 212 -10.39 -6.27 16.31
C PRO A 212 -10.81 -4.96 15.62
N MET A 213 -10.22 -4.67 14.47
CA MET A 213 -10.68 -3.56 13.63
C MET A 213 -12.10 -3.83 13.13
N GLU A 214 -12.95 -2.82 13.26
CA GLU A 214 -14.33 -2.86 12.79
C GLU A 214 -14.58 -1.67 11.86
N PRO A 215 -14.26 -1.79 10.56
CA PRO A 215 -14.27 -0.67 9.62
C PRO A 215 -15.65 -0.01 9.47
N PHE A 216 -16.72 -0.74 9.75
CA PHE A 216 -18.12 -0.24 9.68
C PHE A 216 -18.68 0.24 11.04
N ALA A 217 -17.87 0.29 12.09
CA ALA A 217 -18.26 0.84 13.38
C ALA A 217 -18.07 2.36 13.40
N TRP A 218 -18.96 3.08 12.73
CA TRP A 218 -18.84 4.51 12.45
C TRP A 218 -18.74 5.43 13.67
N ASP A 219 -19.24 4.99 14.80
CA ASP A 219 -19.41 5.83 16.02
C ASP A 219 -18.31 5.58 17.07
N ARG A 220 -17.34 4.70 16.77
CA ARG A 220 -16.22 4.42 17.67
C ARG A 220 -14.92 4.20 16.93
N GLN A 221 -13.82 4.60 17.57
CA GLN A 221 -12.47 4.40 17.06
C GLN A 221 -12.07 2.93 17.19
N THR A 222 -11.78 2.27 16.06
CA THR A 222 -11.30 0.87 16.02
C THR A 222 -10.02 0.71 15.20
N ALA A 223 -9.46 1.81 14.73
CA ALA A 223 -8.26 1.78 13.91
C ALA A 223 -7.07 1.18 14.66
N VAL A 224 -6.38 0.25 14.01
CA VAL A 224 -5.11 -0.30 14.47
C VAL A 224 -4.06 -0.03 13.40
N MET A 225 -2.95 0.59 13.78
CA MET A 225 -1.90 0.95 12.83
C MET A 225 -1.34 -0.27 12.12
N GLY A 226 -1.07 -0.11 10.82
CA GLY A 226 -0.49 -1.13 9.98
C GLY A 226 0.74 -0.65 9.23
N GLU A 227 1.62 -1.58 8.89
CA GLU A 227 2.70 -1.39 7.94
C GLU A 227 2.65 -2.47 6.87
N GLY A 228 3.20 -2.17 5.71
CA GLY A 228 3.27 -3.14 4.64
C GLY A 228 3.54 -2.50 3.29
N ALA A 229 3.48 -3.35 2.27
CA ALA A 229 3.57 -2.94 0.89
C ALA A 229 2.60 -3.73 0.01
N ALA A 230 1.94 -3.02 -0.91
CA ALA A 230 1.17 -3.60 -2.00
C ALA A 230 1.75 -3.09 -3.32
N PHE A 231 2.19 -4.01 -4.17
CA PHE A 231 2.77 -3.70 -5.48
C PHE A 231 1.95 -4.30 -6.60
N LEU A 232 1.81 -3.54 -7.68
CA LEU A 232 1.20 -3.95 -8.94
C LEU A 232 2.22 -3.75 -10.06
N LEU A 233 2.43 -4.78 -10.87
CA LEU A 233 3.13 -4.63 -12.13
C LEU A 233 2.10 -4.32 -13.21
N LEU A 234 2.20 -3.13 -13.80
CA LEU A 234 1.27 -2.60 -14.78
C LEU A 234 1.90 -2.58 -16.16
N THR A 235 1.11 -2.96 -17.19
CA THR A 235 1.46 -2.83 -18.62
C THR A 235 0.32 -2.22 -19.40
N ARG A 236 0.51 -1.95 -20.69
CA ARG A 236 -0.62 -1.61 -21.56
C ARG A 236 -1.54 -2.83 -21.75
N GLY A 237 -2.84 -2.60 -21.74
CA GLY A 237 -3.84 -3.66 -21.77
C GLY A 237 -3.88 -4.55 -23.02
N THR A 238 -3.14 -4.19 -24.08
CA THR A 238 -3.09 -4.98 -25.32
C THR A 238 -2.12 -6.16 -25.28
N ASP A 239 -1.25 -6.24 -24.28
CA ASP A 239 -0.03 -7.04 -24.37
C ASP A 239 -0.05 -8.36 -23.57
N ASN A 240 -1.11 -8.67 -22.77
CA ASN A 240 -1.06 -9.83 -21.88
C ASN A 240 -2.39 -10.58 -21.72
N SER A 241 -2.38 -11.83 -22.20
CA SER A 241 -3.46 -12.81 -21.99
C SER A 241 -3.50 -13.39 -20.56
N ASN A 242 -2.57 -13.00 -19.68
CA ASN A 242 -2.44 -13.52 -18.31
C ASN A 242 -2.53 -12.41 -17.25
N ALA A 243 -3.25 -11.34 -17.54
CA ALA A 243 -3.52 -10.27 -16.58
C ALA A 243 -4.53 -10.71 -15.52
N TYR A 244 -4.48 -10.09 -14.33
CA TYR A 244 -5.55 -10.16 -13.35
C TYR A 244 -6.80 -9.42 -13.84
N GLY A 245 -6.61 -8.38 -14.64
CA GLY A 245 -7.62 -7.48 -15.15
C GLY A 245 -7.04 -6.11 -15.45
N HIS A 246 -7.90 -5.11 -15.50
CA HIS A 246 -7.57 -3.78 -15.98
C HIS A 246 -8.03 -2.70 -14.98
N ILE A 247 -7.31 -1.58 -14.96
CA ILE A 247 -7.74 -0.36 -14.29
C ILE A 247 -8.60 0.44 -15.29
N ASP A 248 -9.90 0.49 -15.04
CA ASP A 248 -10.85 1.12 -15.95
C ASP A 248 -10.93 2.64 -15.76
N ARG A 249 -10.89 3.09 -14.48
CA ARG A 249 -11.02 4.49 -14.15
C ARG A 249 -10.25 4.84 -12.90
N LEU A 250 -9.62 6.01 -12.93
CA LEU A 250 -8.98 6.65 -11.78
C LEU A 250 -9.58 8.05 -11.61
N ALA A 251 -9.96 8.41 -10.40
CA ALA A 251 -10.43 9.75 -10.10
C ALA A 251 -9.98 10.20 -8.71
N TRP A 252 -9.55 11.46 -8.61
CA TRP A 252 -9.45 12.18 -7.35
C TRP A 252 -10.60 13.19 -7.33
N THR A 253 -11.49 13.08 -6.37
CA THR A 253 -12.74 13.83 -6.33
C THR A 253 -13.17 14.16 -4.90
N GLN A 254 -14.24 14.91 -4.74
CA GLN A 254 -14.88 15.11 -3.43
C GLN A 254 -15.85 13.97 -3.12
N ASN A 255 -16.02 13.66 -1.85
CA ASN A 255 -16.89 12.56 -1.40
C ASN A 255 -18.30 12.62 -1.99
N GLN A 256 -18.91 13.80 -2.06
CA GLN A 256 -20.24 14.01 -2.60
C GLN A 256 -20.39 13.67 -4.09
N ASP A 257 -19.29 13.71 -4.83
CA ASP A 257 -19.25 13.49 -6.28
C ASP A 257 -18.86 12.03 -6.64
N VAL A 258 -18.58 11.20 -5.61
CA VAL A 258 -18.29 9.78 -5.82
C VAL A 258 -19.57 9.08 -6.27
N THR A 259 -19.47 8.39 -7.41
CA THR A 259 -20.51 7.50 -7.94
C THR A 259 -20.00 6.08 -7.96
N VAL A 260 -20.78 5.13 -7.45
CA VAL A 260 -20.45 3.70 -7.44
C VAL A 260 -21.26 3.02 -8.53
N PRO A 261 -20.63 2.36 -9.53
CA PRO A 261 -21.37 1.60 -10.54
C PRO A 261 -22.21 0.48 -9.89
N GLY A 262 -23.46 0.33 -10.34
CA GLY A 262 -24.41 -0.57 -9.67
C GLY A 262 -24.08 -2.07 -9.78
N ASP A 263 -23.18 -2.44 -10.68
CA ASP A 263 -22.66 -3.80 -10.91
C ASP A 263 -21.29 -4.05 -10.26
N SER A 264 -20.78 -3.10 -9.46
CA SER A 264 -19.48 -3.19 -8.81
C SER A 264 -19.60 -3.52 -7.32
N LEU A 265 -18.65 -4.29 -6.80
CA LEU A 265 -18.40 -4.39 -5.37
C LEU A 265 -17.72 -3.09 -4.90
N LEU A 266 -18.35 -2.39 -3.97
CA LEU A 266 -17.71 -1.24 -3.31
C LEU A 266 -16.69 -1.74 -2.28
N VAL A 267 -15.41 -1.42 -2.50
CA VAL A 267 -14.33 -1.68 -1.55
C VAL A 267 -14.00 -0.38 -0.84
N LEU A 268 -14.39 -0.28 0.41
CA LEU A 268 -14.16 0.90 1.24
C LEU A 268 -12.81 0.79 1.94
N GLY A 269 -11.96 1.79 1.74
CA GLY A 269 -10.72 1.97 2.52
C GLY A 269 -10.98 2.46 3.95
N ALA A 270 -12.16 2.14 4.50
CA ALA A 270 -12.55 2.44 5.88
C ALA A 270 -11.67 1.64 6.83
N ASP A 271 -10.95 2.32 7.70
CA ASP A 271 -9.90 1.75 8.54
C ASP A 271 -10.17 1.92 10.05
N GLY A 272 -11.41 2.22 10.41
CA GLY A 272 -11.84 2.36 11.80
C GLY A 272 -11.55 3.73 12.43
N HIS A 273 -11.04 4.69 11.66
CA HIS A 273 -10.91 6.08 12.11
C HIS A 273 -12.24 6.82 12.07
N THR A 274 -12.66 7.39 13.20
CA THR A 274 -13.92 8.15 13.28
C THR A 274 -13.89 9.46 12.51
N CYS A 275 -12.73 10.05 12.27
CA CYS A 275 -12.59 11.30 11.50
C CYS A 275 -13.05 11.17 10.04
N CYS A 276 -12.98 9.96 9.45
CA CYS A 276 -13.43 9.67 8.10
C CYS A 276 -14.79 8.96 8.05
N ALA A 277 -15.38 8.62 9.19
CA ALA A 277 -16.57 7.78 9.31
C ALA A 277 -17.78 8.33 8.54
N ALA A 278 -18.03 9.63 8.60
CA ALA A 278 -19.16 10.26 7.89
C ALA A 278 -19.06 10.08 6.36
N ASN A 279 -17.84 10.18 5.81
CA ASN A 279 -17.60 10.01 4.39
C ASN A 279 -17.88 8.58 3.94
N TYR A 280 -17.41 7.60 4.70
CA TYR A 280 -17.61 6.18 4.38
C TYR A 280 -19.04 5.71 4.63
N ARG A 281 -19.72 6.20 5.69
CA ARG A 281 -21.14 5.91 5.95
C ARG A 281 -22.01 6.31 4.76
N ARG A 282 -21.83 7.53 4.23
CA ARG A 282 -22.56 8.00 3.06
C ARG A 282 -22.37 7.08 1.85
N LEU A 283 -21.14 6.67 1.57
CA LEU A 283 -20.84 5.77 0.45
C LEU A 283 -21.44 4.38 0.67
N SER A 284 -21.35 3.86 1.89
CA SER A 284 -21.94 2.59 2.30
C SER A 284 -23.44 2.51 2.05
N GLU A 285 -24.17 3.62 2.23
CA GLU A 285 -25.62 3.70 1.98
C GLU A 285 -25.99 3.69 0.49
N THR A 286 -25.05 3.93 -0.42
CA THR A 286 -25.28 4.00 -1.87
C THR A 286 -25.04 2.69 -2.60
N ALA A 287 -24.33 1.74 -2.01
CA ALA A 287 -23.93 0.50 -2.67
C ALA A 287 -24.78 -0.71 -2.25
N ALA A 288 -25.13 -1.56 -3.19
CA ALA A 288 -25.84 -2.81 -2.94
C ALA A 288 -24.94 -3.86 -2.25
N THR A 289 -23.66 -3.88 -2.61
CA THR A 289 -22.65 -4.80 -2.05
C THR A 289 -21.40 -4.03 -1.70
N GLN A 290 -20.85 -4.32 -0.51
CA GLN A 290 -19.65 -3.62 -0.02
C GLN A 290 -18.79 -4.51 0.87
N THR A 291 -17.51 -4.15 0.95
CA THR A 291 -16.53 -4.77 1.83
C THR A 291 -15.46 -3.76 2.26
N ALA A 292 -14.64 -4.14 3.24
CA ALA A 292 -13.42 -3.45 3.61
C ALA A 292 -12.34 -4.49 3.95
N TYR A 293 -11.15 -4.33 3.38
CA TYR A 293 -10.03 -5.26 3.60
C TYR A 293 -9.05 -4.76 4.68
N THR A 294 -9.28 -3.60 5.25
CA THR A 294 -8.43 -3.01 6.29
C THR A 294 -8.18 -3.91 7.51
N PRO A 295 -9.11 -4.79 7.96
CA PRO A 295 -8.79 -5.74 9.02
C PRO A 295 -7.68 -6.75 8.68
N VAL A 296 -7.33 -6.90 7.39
CA VAL A 296 -6.24 -7.78 6.94
C VAL A 296 -4.87 -7.12 7.13
N TYR A 297 -4.76 -5.81 6.81
CA TYR A 297 -3.48 -5.12 6.72
C TYR A 297 -3.31 -3.96 7.72
N GLY A 298 -4.37 -3.57 8.43
CA GLY A 298 -4.34 -2.47 9.38
C GLY A 298 -4.64 -1.10 8.74
N SER A 299 -4.65 -0.04 9.56
CA SER A 299 -4.79 1.33 9.07
C SER A 299 -3.45 1.86 8.59
N LEU A 300 -3.38 2.22 7.31
CA LEU A 300 -2.25 2.89 6.68
C LEU A 300 -2.72 3.74 5.48
N PRO A 301 -2.05 4.85 5.18
CA PRO A 301 -2.45 5.75 4.09
C PRO A 301 -2.45 5.07 2.72
N GLY A 302 -1.43 4.25 2.43
CA GLY A 302 -1.29 3.49 1.19
C GLY A 302 -2.29 2.33 1.03
N GLY A 303 -3.24 2.15 1.96
CA GLY A 303 -4.16 1.00 2.04
C GLY A 303 -4.97 0.74 0.78
N GLN A 304 -5.29 1.77 -0.01
CA GLN A 304 -6.05 1.61 -1.24
C GLN A 304 -5.34 0.70 -2.28
N ALA A 305 -4.00 0.66 -2.28
CA ALA A 305 -3.27 -0.28 -3.14
C ALA A 305 -3.45 -1.74 -2.68
N PHE A 306 -3.55 -1.96 -1.36
CA PHE A 306 -3.90 -3.29 -0.80
C PHE A 306 -5.31 -3.69 -1.21
N ASP A 307 -6.27 -2.76 -1.17
CA ASP A 307 -7.65 -3.04 -1.57
C ASP A 307 -7.72 -3.55 -3.01
N VAL A 308 -7.04 -2.87 -3.95
CA VAL A 308 -6.98 -3.30 -5.36
C VAL A 308 -6.27 -4.65 -5.51
N ALA A 309 -5.12 -4.82 -4.85
CA ALA A 309 -4.33 -6.05 -4.93
C ALA A 309 -5.07 -7.26 -4.34
N ILE A 310 -5.72 -7.09 -3.17
CA ILE A 310 -6.54 -8.13 -2.53
C ILE A 310 -7.77 -8.47 -3.39
N ALA A 311 -8.44 -7.48 -3.94
CA ALA A 311 -9.57 -7.71 -4.82
C ALA A 311 -9.17 -8.48 -6.09
N ALA A 312 -8.00 -8.17 -6.68
CA ALA A 312 -7.47 -8.88 -7.83
C ALA A 312 -7.24 -10.38 -7.54
N ILE A 313 -6.61 -10.70 -6.40
CA ILE A 313 -6.39 -12.12 -6.01
C ILE A 313 -7.67 -12.82 -5.55
N ALA A 314 -8.63 -12.10 -4.96
CA ALA A 314 -9.92 -12.65 -4.57
C ALA A 314 -10.77 -13.01 -5.80
N ALA A 315 -10.76 -12.17 -6.84
CA ALA A 315 -11.45 -12.44 -8.11
C ALA A 315 -10.89 -13.68 -8.84
N GLU A 316 -9.60 -13.99 -8.67
CA GLU A 316 -8.98 -15.23 -9.19
C GLU A 316 -9.54 -16.48 -8.50
N GLN A 317 -9.97 -16.37 -7.22
CA GLN A 317 -10.47 -17.49 -6.42
C GLN A 317 -11.99 -17.66 -6.52
N ASP A 318 -12.73 -16.59 -6.72
CA ASP A 318 -14.21 -16.59 -6.75
C ASP A 318 -14.72 -15.96 -8.05
N SER A 319 -15.52 -16.71 -8.77
CA SER A 319 -16.15 -16.25 -10.02
C SER A 319 -17.23 -15.18 -9.82
N GLY A 320 -17.49 -14.76 -8.57
CA GLY A 320 -18.65 -13.90 -8.25
C GLY A 320 -18.45 -12.40 -8.46
N CYS A 321 -17.23 -11.87 -8.38
CA CYS A 321 -17.00 -10.42 -8.45
C CYS A 321 -15.90 -10.08 -9.48
N SER A 322 -16.35 -9.64 -10.66
CA SER A 322 -15.44 -9.22 -11.74
C SER A 322 -15.17 -7.71 -11.75
N ARG A 323 -15.95 -6.90 -11.03
CA ARG A 323 -15.79 -5.43 -11.02
C ARG A 323 -15.77 -4.89 -9.61
N ILE A 324 -14.84 -4.00 -9.33
CA ILE A 324 -14.75 -3.27 -8.06
C ILE A 324 -14.73 -1.76 -8.29
N CYS A 325 -15.22 -1.04 -7.28
CA CYS A 325 -14.98 0.38 -7.08
C CYS A 325 -14.34 0.56 -5.71
N SER A 326 -13.00 0.74 -5.68
CA SER A 326 -12.28 1.02 -4.44
C SER A 326 -12.29 2.51 -4.15
N VAL A 327 -12.65 2.88 -2.92
CA VAL A 327 -12.72 4.28 -2.48
C VAL A 327 -11.97 4.47 -1.16
N LYS A 328 -10.94 5.32 -1.17
CA LYS A 328 -10.24 5.81 0.02
C LYS A 328 -10.53 7.29 0.20
N CYS A 329 -10.99 7.69 1.40
CA CYS A 329 -11.29 9.09 1.73
C CYS A 329 -10.38 9.61 2.83
N ASP A 330 -10.02 10.89 2.75
CA ASP A 330 -9.40 11.63 3.85
C ASP A 330 -10.45 12.31 4.75
N ALA A 331 -10.00 12.91 5.85
CA ALA A 331 -10.86 13.62 6.78
C ALA A 331 -11.51 14.90 6.19
N ASN A 332 -10.96 15.44 5.10
CA ASN A 332 -11.45 16.65 4.42
C ASN A 332 -12.48 16.32 3.32
N GLY A 333 -12.80 15.04 3.12
CA GLY A 333 -13.73 14.58 2.10
C GLY A 333 -13.12 14.43 0.71
N ASN A 334 -11.79 14.53 0.55
CA ASN A 334 -11.17 14.11 -0.69
C ASN A 334 -11.21 12.59 -0.79
N CYS A 335 -11.52 12.07 -1.96
CA CYS A 335 -11.60 10.63 -2.23
C CYS A 335 -10.78 10.25 -3.46
N GLY A 336 -9.96 9.23 -3.31
CA GLY A 336 -9.40 8.48 -4.41
C GLY A 336 -10.36 7.37 -4.81
N VAL A 337 -10.71 7.30 -6.10
CA VAL A 337 -11.60 6.28 -6.67
C VAL A 337 -10.82 5.48 -7.70
N ILE A 338 -10.82 4.16 -7.56
CA ILE A 338 -10.19 3.22 -8.48
C ILE A 338 -11.24 2.19 -8.90
N GLU A 339 -11.59 2.19 -10.18
CA GLU A 339 -12.47 1.16 -10.75
C GLU A 339 -11.63 0.16 -11.54
N CYS A 340 -11.85 -1.12 -11.28
CA CYS A 340 -11.16 -2.21 -11.97
C CYS A 340 -12.14 -3.28 -12.42
N THR A 341 -11.84 -3.87 -13.58
CA THR A 341 -12.48 -5.11 -14.05
C THR A 341 -11.44 -6.23 -14.03
N PHE A 342 -11.77 -7.35 -13.42
CA PHE A 342 -10.88 -8.52 -13.31
C PHE A 342 -11.34 -9.64 -14.24
N ASP A 343 -10.38 -10.32 -14.85
CA ASP A 343 -10.58 -11.44 -15.75
C ASP A 343 -10.81 -12.72 -14.95
N GLN A 344 -11.94 -13.39 -15.23
CA GLN A 344 -12.21 -14.70 -14.65
C GLN A 344 -11.42 -15.79 -15.40
N GLY A 345 -10.62 -16.55 -14.70
CA GLY A 345 -9.95 -17.71 -15.25
C GLY A 345 -8.47 -17.53 -15.65
N ARG A 346 -7.77 -16.59 -15.00
CA ARG A 346 -6.30 -16.56 -15.06
C ARG A 346 -5.75 -17.95 -14.68
N ARG A 347 -5.07 -18.61 -15.60
CA ARG A 347 -4.39 -19.88 -15.30
C ARG A 347 -3.11 -19.52 -14.53
N GLY A 348 -3.16 -19.69 -13.19
CA GLY A 348 -1.98 -19.51 -12.36
C GLY A 348 -0.83 -20.36 -12.89
N HIS A 349 0.35 -19.77 -13.02
CA HIS A 349 1.58 -20.55 -13.13
C HIS A 349 1.75 -21.28 -11.78
N ALA A 350 1.53 -22.60 -11.79
CA ALA A 350 1.76 -23.49 -10.66
C ALA A 350 3.26 -23.64 -10.39
#